data_7a00e52cf37ed968345ebe331821b55c
#
_entry.id   7a00e52cf37ed968345ebe331821b55c
#
_cell.length_a   1.000
_cell.length_b   1.000
_cell.length_c   1.000
_cell.angle_alpha   90.00
_cell.angle_beta   90.00
_cell.angle_gamma   90.00
#
_symmetry.space_group_name_H-M   'P 1'
#
loop_
_entity.id
_entity.type
_entity.pdbx_description
1 polymer ?
#
loop_
_entity_poly.entity_id
_entity_poly.type
_entity_poly.pdbx_seq_one_letter_code
_entity_poly.pdbx_strand_id
1 'polypeptide(L)'
;MKKFALACLCALLFGSCAFGDDKPLVVGFAQIGAESGWRTAETDSVLSAAREMGIDLKFSDAQQKQENQIKAIRSFIAQGVDGILLAPVVETGWEPVLGEAKKAGIPVILLDRGIVTDDDSLYVCKITSDFVFEGREAAKWVAKELNGKGNVVQLQGTPGASAALERQKGFEEELAQHPDIKILESQTGDFTMELGKQVMEAFLKKHGKDIQVVYAHNDDMGLGAVQAIREAGFKPGTDIKVITIDATRHAFQAMVDGDINAVVECNPLLGPLAFETLKKAIAGMTLEKWIVQKDELFEMAQAAELIGLRKY
;
A
#
# COMPACT_ATOMS: atom_id res chain seq x y z
N MET A 1 11.90 -89.03 15.42
CA MET A 1 12.02 -87.72 16.04
C MET A 1 11.85 -86.67 14.92
N LYS A 2 10.64 -86.16 14.76
CA LYS A 2 10.29 -85.21 13.70
C LYS A 2 10.43 -83.79 14.23
N LYS A 3 11.26 -82.96 13.63
CA LYS A 3 11.40 -81.53 13.96
C LYS A 3 10.39 -80.69 13.12
N PHE A 4 9.45 -80.10 13.76
CA PHE A 4 8.58 -79.07 13.12
C PHE A 4 9.34 -77.77 13.06
N ALA A 5 9.45 -77.15 11.89
CA ALA A 5 9.90 -75.77 11.70
C ALA A 5 8.67 -74.87 11.58
N LEU A 6 8.56 -73.95 12.47
CA LEU A 6 7.51 -72.91 12.47
C LEU A 6 8.03 -71.70 11.66
N ALA A 7 7.43 -71.46 10.53
CA ALA A 7 7.73 -70.26 9.72
C ALA A 7 6.83 -69.11 10.17
N CYS A 8 7.44 -68.07 10.78
CA CYS A 8 6.78 -66.81 11.08
C CYS A 8 6.68 -65.96 9.81
N LEU A 9 5.46 -65.76 9.31
CA LEU A 9 5.15 -64.88 8.19
C LEU A 9 4.93 -63.45 8.80
N CYS A 10 5.93 -62.59 8.72
CA CYS A 10 5.79 -61.16 9.04
C CYS A 10 5.09 -60.49 7.87
N ALA A 11 3.81 -60.20 8.01
CA ALA A 11 3.07 -59.31 7.11
C ALA A 11 3.52 -57.84 7.36
N LEU A 12 4.33 -57.30 6.47
CA LEU A 12 4.64 -55.87 6.37
C LEU A 12 3.39 -55.15 5.89
N LEU A 13 2.69 -54.50 6.84
CA LEU A 13 1.66 -53.51 6.52
C LEU A 13 2.37 -52.26 5.99
N PHE A 14 2.46 -52.14 4.67
CA PHE A 14 2.71 -50.84 4.05
C PHE A 14 1.49 -49.96 4.28
N GLY A 15 1.59 -49.12 5.28
CA GLY A 15 0.66 -47.99 5.45
C GLY A 15 0.88 -47.07 4.26
N SER A 16 -0.03 -47.08 3.29
CA SER A 16 -0.15 -46.05 2.29
C SER A 16 -0.46 -44.74 3.02
N CYS A 17 0.53 -43.88 3.19
CA CYS A 17 0.25 -42.48 3.44
C CYS A 17 -0.57 -41.98 2.23
N ALA A 18 -1.88 -41.87 2.40
CA ALA A 18 -2.71 -41.14 1.49
C ALA A 18 -2.17 -39.68 1.52
N PHE A 19 -1.50 -39.25 0.47
CA PHE A 19 -1.36 -37.85 0.15
C PHE A 19 -2.81 -37.38 -0.02
N GLY A 20 -3.33 -36.66 0.97
CA GLY A 20 -4.59 -35.96 0.82
C GLY A 20 -4.42 -35.06 -0.42
N ASP A 21 -5.39 -35.08 -1.32
CA ASP A 21 -5.58 -34.04 -2.33
C ASP A 21 -5.79 -32.73 -1.54
N ASP A 22 -4.71 -32.01 -1.28
CA ASP A 22 -4.78 -30.68 -0.67
C ASP A 22 -5.42 -29.78 -1.72
N LYS A 23 -6.74 -29.59 -1.60
CA LYS A 23 -7.49 -28.66 -2.42
C LYS A 23 -6.80 -27.29 -2.34
N PRO A 24 -6.55 -26.63 -3.48
CA PRO A 24 -5.96 -25.30 -3.47
C PRO A 24 -6.74 -24.36 -2.57
N LEU A 25 -6.01 -23.56 -1.78
CA LEU A 25 -6.62 -22.50 -0.97
C LEU A 25 -7.31 -21.51 -1.91
N VAL A 26 -8.59 -21.22 -1.65
CA VAL A 26 -9.39 -20.26 -2.44
C VAL A 26 -9.44 -18.94 -1.69
N VAL A 27 -8.90 -17.85 -2.26
CA VAL A 27 -8.81 -16.56 -1.61
C VAL A 27 -9.48 -15.48 -2.45
N GLY A 28 -10.30 -14.63 -1.81
CA GLY A 28 -10.83 -13.42 -2.44
C GLY A 28 -9.84 -12.26 -2.26
N PHE A 29 -9.57 -11.48 -3.31
CA PHE A 29 -8.84 -10.22 -3.21
C PHE A 29 -9.69 -9.07 -3.76
N ALA A 30 -10.15 -8.19 -2.86
CA ALA A 30 -10.90 -6.98 -3.17
C ALA A 30 -9.92 -5.79 -3.24
N GLN A 31 -9.45 -5.48 -4.45
CA GLN A 31 -8.55 -4.37 -4.72
C GLN A 31 -9.31 -3.06 -4.93
N ILE A 32 -8.67 -1.92 -4.67
CA ILE A 32 -9.22 -0.57 -4.85
C ILE A 32 -9.47 -0.27 -6.33
N GLY A 33 -8.44 -0.43 -7.15
CA GLY A 33 -8.41 -0.03 -8.56
C GLY A 33 -7.02 -0.20 -9.16
N ALA A 34 -6.69 0.65 -10.11
CA ALA A 34 -5.38 0.78 -10.75
C ALA A 34 -5.04 2.27 -10.94
N GLU A 35 -5.29 3.07 -9.90
CA GLU A 35 -5.18 4.53 -9.93
C GLU A 35 -3.74 5.04 -10.02
N SER A 36 -2.77 4.20 -9.66
CA SER A 36 -1.35 4.57 -9.60
C SER A 36 -0.44 3.41 -10.02
N GLY A 37 0.81 3.74 -10.34
CA GLY A 37 1.85 2.75 -10.60
C GLY A 37 2.11 1.87 -9.37
N TRP A 38 2.06 2.45 -8.17
CA TRP A 38 2.18 1.72 -6.91
C TRP A 38 1.05 0.68 -6.73
N ARG A 39 -0.19 1.07 -6.98
CA ARG A 39 -1.35 0.17 -6.87
C ARG A 39 -1.27 -1.00 -7.85
N THR A 40 -0.81 -0.74 -9.07
CA THR A 40 -0.57 -1.78 -10.07
C THR A 40 0.49 -2.77 -9.57
N ALA A 41 1.59 -2.28 -8.99
CA ALA A 41 2.65 -3.12 -8.45
C ALA A 41 2.17 -3.98 -7.26
N GLU A 42 1.32 -3.45 -6.37
CA GLU A 42 0.70 -4.25 -5.30
C GLU A 42 -0.18 -5.37 -5.86
N THR A 43 -1.03 -5.04 -6.84
CA THR A 43 -1.86 -6.02 -7.53
C THR A 43 -1.02 -7.13 -8.14
N ASP A 44 0.03 -6.78 -8.87
CA ASP A 44 0.94 -7.74 -9.51
C ASP A 44 1.68 -8.60 -8.49
N SER A 45 2.06 -8.03 -7.34
CA SER A 45 2.66 -8.75 -6.23
C SER A 45 1.72 -9.83 -5.68
N VAL A 46 0.44 -9.48 -5.44
CA VAL A 46 -0.56 -10.43 -4.94
C VAL A 46 -0.87 -11.51 -5.98
N LEU A 47 -1.08 -11.13 -7.24
CA LEU A 47 -1.37 -12.07 -8.34
C LEU A 47 -0.21 -13.04 -8.58
N SER A 48 1.03 -12.55 -8.52
CA SER A 48 2.22 -13.38 -8.72
C SER A 48 2.41 -14.36 -7.57
N ALA A 49 2.31 -13.87 -6.33
CA ALA A 49 2.41 -14.71 -5.14
C ALA A 49 1.32 -15.79 -5.11
N ALA A 50 0.08 -15.48 -5.51
CA ALA A 50 -0.98 -16.47 -5.63
C ALA A 50 -0.62 -17.60 -6.60
N ARG A 51 -0.11 -17.25 -7.80
CA ARG A 51 0.33 -18.24 -8.79
C ARG A 51 1.48 -19.11 -8.26
N GLU A 52 2.50 -18.49 -7.67
CA GLU A 52 3.68 -19.19 -7.14
C GLU A 52 3.33 -20.12 -5.98
N MET A 53 2.35 -19.76 -5.17
CA MET A 53 1.91 -20.54 -4.00
C MET A 53 0.76 -21.52 -4.31
N GLY A 54 0.30 -21.61 -5.57
CA GLY A 54 -0.78 -22.50 -5.98
C GLY A 54 -2.14 -22.14 -5.39
N ILE A 55 -2.42 -20.86 -5.16
CA ILE A 55 -3.66 -20.34 -4.57
C ILE A 55 -4.66 -20.00 -5.70
N ASP A 56 -5.91 -20.48 -5.56
CA ASP A 56 -7.01 -20.08 -6.44
C ASP A 56 -7.52 -18.69 -6.02
N LEU A 57 -7.00 -17.65 -6.66
CA LEU A 57 -7.30 -16.26 -6.33
C LEU A 57 -8.52 -15.75 -7.11
N LYS A 58 -9.55 -15.31 -6.39
CA LYS A 58 -10.72 -14.60 -6.92
C LYS A 58 -10.45 -13.11 -6.82
N PHE A 59 -9.93 -12.52 -7.89
CA PHE A 59 -9.58 -11.09 -7.95
C PHE A 59 -10.78 -10.23 -8.34
N SER A 60 -10.95 -9.08 -7.69
CA SER A 60 -11.94 -8.06 -8.02
C SER A 60 -11.34 -6.67 -7.94
N ASP A 61 -11.35 -5.95 -9.05
CA ASP A 61 -11.02 -4.53 -9.13
C ASP A 61 -12.28 -3.70 -8.89
N ALA A 62 -12.25 -2.85 -7.88
CA ALA A 62 -13.41 -2.04 -7.49
C ALA A 62 -13.53 -0.71 -8.23
N GLN A 63 -12.58 -0.36 -9.10
CA GLN A 63 -12.61 0.91 -9.83
C GLN A 63 -12.78 2.13 -8.91
N GLN A 64 -12.04 2.12 -7.78
CA GLN A 64 -12.06 3.13 -6.72
C GLN A 64 -13.43 3.37 -6.06
N LYS A 65 -14.34 2.37 -6.12
CA LYS A 65 -15.68 2.46 -5.53
C LYS A 65 -15.85 1.46 -4.41
N GLN A 66 -16.03 1.95 -3.18
CA GLN A 66 -16.26 1.10 -2.01
C GLN A 66 -17.45 0.15 -2.20
N GLU A 67 -18.51 0.59 -2.84
CA GLU A 67 -19.68 -0.24 -3.12
C GLU A 67 -19.36 -1.49 -3.96
N ASN A 68 -18.37 -1.39 -4.86
CA ASN A 68 -17.91 -2.53 -5.64
C ASN A 68 -17.09 -3.49 -4.79
N GLN A 69 -16.26 -2.99 -3.84
CA GLN A 69 -15.56 -3.84 -2.88
C GLN A 69 -16.55 -4.58 -1.97
N ILE A 70 -17.57 -3.90 -1.47
CA ILE A 70 -18.63 -4.52 -0.66
C ILE A 70 -19.35 -5.63 -1.44
N LYS A 71 -19.67 -5.41 -2.72
CA LYS A 71 -20.25 -6.44 -3.61
C LYS A 71 -19.29 -7.62 -3.81
N ALA A 72 -17.99 -7.34 -4.02
CA ALA A 72 -16.98 -8.37 -4.19
C ALA A 72 -16.84 -9.24 -2.93
N ILE A 73 -16.75 -8.63 -1.75
CA ILE A 73 -16.67 -9.36 -0.48
C ILE A 73 -17.88 -10.26 -0.28
N ARG A 74 -19.10 -9.76 -0.52
CA ARG A 74 -20.32 -10.59 -0.47
C ARG A 74 -20.30 -11.76 -1.45
N SER A 75 -19.78 -11.53 -2.67
CA SER A 75 -19.56 -12.60 -3.65
C SER A 75 -18.58 -13.64 -3.17
N PHE A 76 -17.47 -13.23 -2.53
CA PHE A 76 -16.48 -14.14 -1.96
C PHE A 76 -17.09 -14.96 -0.80
N ILE A 77 -17.86 -14.33 0.07
CA ILE A 77 -18.60 -15.02 1.13
C ILE A 77 -19.55 -16.08 0.56
N ALA A 78 -20.33 -15.72 -0.46
CA ALA A 78 -21.27 -16.64 -1.12
C ALA A 78 -20.56 -17.82 -1.83
N GLN A 79 -19.33 -17.61 -2.30
CA GLN A 79 -18.50 -18.67 -2.90
C GLN A 79 -17.79 -19.55 -1.85
N GLY A 80 -17.83 -19.15 -0.56
CA GLY A 80 -17.18 -19.90 0.53
C GLY A 80 -15.66 -19.93 0.38
N VAL A 81 -15.06 -18.78 0.09
CA VAL A 81 -13.59 -18.66 0.05
C VAL A 81 -12.98 -18.94 1.42
N ASP A 82 -11.73 -19.39 1.46
CA ASP A 82 -11.02 -19.72 2.69
C ASP A 82 -10.49 -18.45 3.43
N GLY A 83 -10.39 -17.33 2.72
CA GLY A 83 -9.99 -16.05 3.29
C GLY A 83 -10.13 -14.90 2.31
N ILE A 84 -10.07 -13.68 2.83
CA ILE A 84 -10.20 -12.45 2.04
C ILE A 84 -9.03 -11.52 2.32
N LEU A 85 -8.42 -11.00 1.25
CA LEU A 85 -7.52 -9.86 1.26
C LEU A 85 -8.31 -8.61 0.83
N LEU A 86 -8.22 -7.53 1.58
CA LEU A 86 -8.95 -6.29 1.33
C LEU A 86 -7.99 -5.10 1.41
N ALA A 87 -7.85 -4.35 0.32
CA ALA A 87 -7.27 -3.01 0.33
C ALA A 87 -8.42 -1.99 0.35
N PRO A 88 -8.80 -1.40 1.50
CA PRO A 88 -10.02 -0.60 1.57
C PRO A 88 -9.88 0.76 0.88
N VAL A 89 -10.90 1.19 0.11
CA VAL A 89 -10.91 2.52 -0.54
C VAL A 89 -10.85 3.64 0.50
N VAL A 90 -11.69 3.56 1.53
CA VAL A 90 -11.80 4.51 2.64
C VAL A 90 -11.85 3.78 3.98
N GLU A 91 -11.70 4.50 5.09
CA GLU A 91 -11.63 3.90 6.43
C GLU A 91 -12.97 3.44 7.01
N THR A 92 -14.09 3.99 6.56
CA THR A 92 -15.40 3.81 7.23
C THR A 92 -16.40 3.00 6.39
N GLY A 93 -17.47 2.49 7.05
CA GLY A 93 -18.58 1.80 6.38
C GLY A 93 -18.35 0.30 6.12
N TRP A 94 -17.39 -0.32 6.80
CA TRP A 94 -17.01 -1.72 6.58
C TRP A 94 -17.69 -2.70 7.52
N GLU A 95 -18.15 -2.27 8.70
CA GLU A 95 -18.69 -3.13 9.75
C GLU A 95 -19.76 -4.11 9.26
N PRO A 96 -20.75 -3.71 8.42
CA PRO A 96 -21.77 -4.64 7.98
C PRO A 96 -21.20 -5.82 7.19
N VAL A 97 -20.40 -5.56 6.16
CA VAL A 97 -19.89 -6.60 5.26
C VAL A 97 -18.79 -7.44 5.91
N LEU A 98 -17.93 -6.84 6.75
CA LEU A 98 -16.93 -7.59 7.51
C LEU A 98 -17.58 -8.43 8.62
N GLY A 99 -18.69 -7.94 9.20
CA GLY A 99 -19.53 -8.74 10.11
C GLY A 99 -20.17 -9.94 9.41
N GLU A 100 -20.54 -9.82 8.12
CA GLU A 100 -21.00 -10.95 7.28
C GLU A 100 -19.87 -11.98 7.10
N ALA A 101 -18.64 -11.54 6.76
CA ALA A 101 -17.46 -12.41 6.62
C ALA A 101 -17.13 -13.13 7.94
N LYS A 102 -17.12 -12.40 9.06
CA LYS A 102 -16.88 -12.95 10.39
C LYS A 102 -17.90 -14.03 10.76
N LYS A 103 -19.21 -13.80 10.49
CA LYS A 103 -20.27 -14.81 10.72
C LYS A 103 -20.10 -16.05 9.86
N ALA A 104 -19.56 -15.90 8.66
CA ALA A 104 -19.23 -17.01 7.76
C ALA A 104 -17.92 -17.74 8.15
N GLY A 105 -17.20 -17.25 9.16
CA GLY A 105 -15.92 -17.83 9.61
C GLY A 105 -14.77 -17.55 8.64
N ILE A 106 -14.90 -16.56 7.76
CA ILE A 106 -13.90 -16.22 6.76
C ILE A 106 -12.98 -15.12 7.30
N PRO A 107 -11.67 -15.40 7.52
CA PRO A 107 -10.72 -14.41 7.98
C PRO A 107 -10.46 -13.35 6.92
N VAL A 108 -10.38 -12.08 7.37
CA VAL A 108 -10.05 -10.92 6.51
C VAL A 108 -8.71 -10.35 6.94
N ILE A 109 -7.81 -10.13 5.99
CA ILE A 109 -6.56 -9.38 6.19
C ILE A 109 -6.66 -8.08 5.39
N LEU A 110 -6.38 -6.96 6.06
CA LEU A 110 -6.30 -5.67 5.41
C LEU A 110 -4.90 -5.48 4.81
N LEU A 111 -4.84 -5.02 3.58
CA LEU A 111 -3.61 -4.70 2.86
C LEU A 111 -3.54 -3.20 2.60
N ASP A 112 -2.32 -2.66 2.68
CA ASP A 112 -2.03 -1.25 2.45
C ASP A 112 -2.78 -0.34 3.42
N ARG A 113 -4.10 -0.23 3.31
CA ARG A 113 -4.92 0.73 4.07
C ARG A 113 -5.64 0.08 5.27
N GLY A 114 -5.88 0.88 6.30
CA GLY A 114 -6.66 0.50 7.48
C GLY A 114 -8.13 0.89 7.39
N ILE A 115 -8.89 0.45 8.38
CA ILE A 115 -10.28 0.86 8.63
C ILE A 115 -10.42 1.38 10.06
N VAL A 116 -11.44 2.23 10.28
CA VAL A 116 -11.88 2.65 11.61
C VAL A 116 -13.08 1.80 12.02
N THR A 117 -12.99 1.13 13.17
CA THR A 117 -14.06 0.31 13.74
C THR A 117 -13.87 0.17 15.24
N ASP A 118 -14.98 0.03 15.97
CA ASP A 118 -14.99 -0.29 17.41
C ASP A 118 -14.90 -1.80 17.67
N ASP A 119 -15.04 -2.65 16.63
CA ASP A 119 -14.92 -4.11 16.72
C ASP A 119 -13.65 -4.62 16.02
N ASP A 120 -12.56 -4.68 16.73
CA ASP A 120 -11.28 -5.19 16.24
C ASP A 120 -11.34 -6.64 15.73
N SER A 121 -12.38 -7.39 16.03
CA SER A 121 -12.53 -8.76 15.60
C SER A 121 -13.07 -8.92 14.17
N LEU A 122 -13.39 -7.81 13.49
CA LEU A 122 -13.88 -7.82 12.10
C LEU A 122 -12.79 -8.15 11.07
N TYR A 123 -11.52 -8.02 11.45
CA TYR A 123 -10.38 -8.43 10.63
C TYR A 123 -9.28 -9.03 11.50
N VAL A 124 -8.46 -9.87 10.93
CA VAL A 124 -7.36 -10.55 11.66
C VAL A 124 -6.25 -9.57 11.98
N CYS A 125 -5.68 -8.97 10.95
CA CYS A 125 -4.62 -7.97 11.04
C CYS A 125 -4.60 -7.06 9.82
N LYS A 126 -3.83 -5.96 9.91
CA LYS A 126 -3.46 -5.13 8.77
C LYS A 126 -1.96 -5.28 8.45
N ILE A 127 -1.62 -5.31 7.17
CA ILE A 127 -0.25 -5.28 6.66
C ILE A 127 -0.10 -3.97 5.90
N THR A 128 0.56 -2.99 6.50
CA THR A 128 0.64 -1.62 5.98
C THR A 128 1.97 -0.98 6.35
N SER A 129 2.35 0.08 5.65
CA SER A 129 3.35 1.04 6.10
C SER A 129 2.86 1.84 7.31
N ASP A 130 3.76 2.54 7.99
CA ASP A 130 3.42 3.58 8.98
C ASP A 130 3.30 4.92 8.25
N PHE A 131 2.09 5.25 7.82
CA PHE A 131 1.84 6.46 7.05
C PHE A 131 2.08 7.75 7.84
N VAL A 132 1.95 7.72 9.17
CA VAL A 132 2.32 8.86 10.02
C VAL A 132 3.84 9.06 9.99
N PHE A 133 4.60 7.98 10.04
CA PHE A 133 6.05 8.02 9.88
C PHE A 133 6.44 8.60 8.50
N GLU A 134 5.82 8.13 7.41
CA GLU A 134 6.10 8.62 6.06
C GLU A 134 5.88 10.12 5.95
N GLY A 135 4.72 10.62 6.42
CA GLY A 135 4.42 12.06 6.43
C GLY A 135 5.41 12.86 7.28
N ARG A 136 5.81 12.32 8.44
CA ARG A 136 6.79 12.96 9.31
C ARG A 136 8.18 13.05 8.66
N GLU A 137 8.64 11.99 8.01
CA GLU A 137 9.94 12.01 7.31
C GLU A 137 9.93 13.01 6.15
N ALA A 138 8.81 13.10 5.41
CA ALA A 138 8.65 14.12 4.39
C ALA A 138 8.75 15.54 4.97
N ALA A 139 8.09 15.79 6.11
CA ALA A 139 8.14 17.10 6.78
C ALA A 139 9.54 17.46 7.32
N LYS A 140 10.25 16.50 7.91
CA LYS A 140 11.65 16.69 8.36
C LYS A 140 12.55 17.08 7.19
N TRP A 141 12.39 16.38 6.06
CA TRP A 141 13.15 16.72 4.86
C TRP A 141 12.82 18.14 4.38
N VAL A 142 11.53 18.52 4.31
CA VAL A 142 11.09 19.87 3.95
C VAL A 142 11.69 20.92 4.90
N ALA A 143 11.65 20.69 6.21
CA ALA A 143 12.19 21.63 7.21
C ALA A 143 13.70 21.80 7.04
N LYS A 144 14.45 20.73 6.76
CA LYS A 144 15.88 20.76 6.46
C LYS A 144 16.16 21.58 5.19
N GLU A 145 15.45 21.29 4.10
CA GLU A 145 15.66 21.93 2.79
C GLU A 145 15.34 23.43 2.78
N LEU A 146 14.33 23.83 3.56
CA LEU A 146 13.92 25.23 3.72
C LEU A 146 14.67 25.96 4.85
N ASN A 147 15.61 25.30 5.54
CA ASN A 147 16.26 25.85 6.73
C ASN A 147 15.26 26.41 7.75
N GLY A 148 14.13 25.74 7.93
CA GLY A 148 13.07 26.06 8.88
C GLY A 148 12.14 27.21 8.48
N LYS A 149 12.22 27.75 7.25
CA LYS A 149 11.39 28.88 6.81
C LYS A 149 11.07 28.82 5.32
N GLY A 150 9.81 28.90 4.96
CA GLY A 150 9.39 28.91 3.55
C GLY A 150 7.95 28.50 3.34
N ASN A 151 7.63 28.18 2.08
CA ASN A 151 6.28 27.90 1.64
C ASN A 151 6.19 26.53 0.94
N VAL A 152 5.20 25.76 1.32
CA VAL A 152 4.91 24.42 0.79
C VAL A 152 3.50 24.38 0.24
N VAL A 153 3.27 23.62 -0.80
CA VAL A 153 1.94 23.16 -1.22
C VAL A 153 1.85 21.65 -1.09
N GLN A 154 0.66 21.14 -0.79
CA GLN A 154 0.44 19.73 -0.51
C GLN A 154 -0.59 19.14 -1.48
N LEU A 155 -0.22 18.06 -2.16
CA LEU A 155 -1.11 17.23 -2.97
C LEU A 155 -1.53 16.01 -2.16
N GLN A 156 -2.76 15.98 -1.71
CA GLN A 156 -3.30 14.91 -0.87
C GLN A 156 -3.83 13.75 -1.71
N GLY A 157 -3.84 12.57 -1.13
CA GLY A 157 -4.45 11.38 -1.72
C GLY A 157 -5.98 11.39 -1.64
N THR A 158 -6.59 10.21 -1.88
CA THR A 158 -8.04 10.01 -1.86
C THR A 158 -8.64 10.40 -0.50
N PRO A 159 -9.63 11.30 -0.48
CA PRO A 159 -10.28 11.71 0.76
C PRO A 159 -10.88 10.51 1.51
N GLY A 160 -10.60 10.44 2.82
CA GLY A 160 -11.09 9.36 3.68
C GLY A 160 -10.28 8.06 3.62
N ALA A 161 -9.22 8.00 2.83
CA ALA A 161 -8.27 6.89 2.84
C ALA A 161 -7.26 7.06 3.99
N SER A 162 -6.96 5.98 4.74
CA SER A 162 -6.01 6.02 5.87
C SER A 162 -4.64 6.56 5.45
N ALA A 163 -4.11 6.14 4.30
CA ALA A 163 -2.85 6.65 3.79
C ALA A 163 -2.85 8.18 3.59
N ALA A 164 -3.94 8.75 3.07
CA ALA A 164 -4.04 10.20 2.89
C ALA A 164 -4.12 10.95 4.22
N LEU A 165 -4.97 10.46 5.14
CA LEU A 165 -5.20 11.09 6.45
C LEU A 165 -3.98 11.02 7.35
N GLU A 166 -3.33 9.85 7.42
CA GLU A 166 -2.19 9.63 8.30
C GLU A 166 -0.91 10.30 7.76
N ARG A 167 -0.67 10.33 6.43
CA ARG A 167 0.42 11.10 5.80
C ARG A 167 0.27 12.59 6.06
N GLN A 168 -0.95 13.12 5.91
CA GLN A 168 -1.25 14.51 6.26
C GLN A 168 -0.96 14.78 7.74
N LYS A 169 -1.47 13.93 8.63
CA LYS A 169 -1.27 14.05 10.08
C LYS A 169 0.21 14.10 10.43
N GLY A 170 1.00 13.12 9.97
CA GLY A 170 2.44 13.07 10.26
C GLY A 170 3.18 14.30 9.76
N PHE A 171 2.84 14.77 8.56
CA PHE A 171 3.43 15.96 7.94
C PHE A 171 3.10 17.24 8.74
N GLU A 172 1.84 17.47 9.08
CA GLU A 172 1.41 18.66 9.79
C GLU A 172 1.89 18.68 11.25
N GLU A 173 1.90 17.54 11.96
CA GLU A 173 2.43 17.42 13.31
C GLU A 173 3.93 17.78 13.39
N GLU A 174 4.71 17.35 12.41
CA GLU A 174 6.15 17.69 12.35
C GLU A 174 6.35 19.17 11.97
N LEU A 175 5.64 19.67 10.95
CA LEU A 175 5.76 21.07 10.55
C LEU A 175 5.28 22.06 11.64
N ALA A 176 4.44 21.65 12.57
CA ALA A 176 4.06 22.49 13.72
C ALA A 176 5.26 22.90 14.58
N GLN A 177 6.36 22.14 14.51
CA GLN A 177 7.63 22.49 15.17
C GLN A 177 8.44 23.56 14.42
N HIS A 178 8.02 23.90 13.18
CA HIS A 178 8.68 24.85 12.27
C HIS A 178 7.69 25.96 11.85
N PRO A 179 7.31 26.87 12.76
CA PRO A 179 6.18 27.82 12.55
C PRO A 179 6.40 28.82 11.41
N ASP A 180 7.63 28.98 10.93
CA ASP A 180 7.97 29.82 9.77
C ASP A 180 7.82 29.11 8.43
N ILE A 181 7.51 27.80 8.41
CA ILE A 181 7.11 27.07 7.21
C ILE A 181 5.59 27.15 7.08
N LYS A 182 5.11 27.58 5.92
CA LYS A 182 3.68 27.77 5.65
C LYS A 182 3.19 26.79 4.60
N ILE A 183 2.12 26.06 4.92
CA ILE A 183 1.36 25.33 3.89
C ILE A 183 0.42 26.36 3.23
N LEU A 184 0.74 26.76 1.98
CA LEU A 184 -0.06 27.76 1.26
C LEU A 184 -1.39 27.20 0.79
N GLU A 185 -1.38 25.96 0.31
CA GLU A 185 -2.55 25.23 -0.18
C GLU A 185 -2.37 23.75 0.07
N SER A 186 -3.50 23.08 0.29
CA SER A 186 -3.59 21.64 0.41
C SER A 186 -4.86 21.17 -0.28
N GLN A 187 -4.73 20.30 -1.30
CA GLN A 187 -5.88 19.81 -2.07
C GLN A 187 -5.64 18.38 -2.54
N THR A 188 -6.75 17.63 -2.64
CA THR A 188 -6.66 16.24 -3.15
C THR A 188 -6.37 16.20 -4.64
N GLY A 189 -5.43 15.32 -5.02
CA GLY A 189 -5.18 14.84 -6.38
C GLY A 189 -5.54 13.35 -6.53
N ASP A 190 -6.22 12.80 -5.52
CA ASP A 190 -6.83 11.45 -5.54
C ASP A 190 -5.87 10.31 -5.90
N PHE A 191 -4.58 10.48 -5.56
CA PHE A 191 -3.48 9.58 -5.91
C PHE A 191 -3.23 9.40 -7.42
N THR A 192 -3.84 10.22 -8.29
CA THR A 192 -3.67 10.10 -9.73
C THR A 192 -2.73 11.17 -10.30
N MET A 193 -1.97 10.80 -11.34
CA MET A 193 -1.07 11.73 -12.03
C MET A 193 -1.83 12.91 -12.65
N GLU A 194 -2.97 12.64 -13.28
CA GLU A 194 -3.78 13.64 -13.96
C GLU A 194 -4.29 14.72 -12.99
N LEU A 195 -4.94 14.30 -11.88
CA LEU A 195 -5.44 15.25 -10.89
C LEU A 195 -4.30 15.94 -10.13
N GLY A 196 -3.21 15.24 -9.85
CA GLY A 196 -2.01 15.85 -9.28
C GLY A 196 -1.48 16.99 -10.14
N LYS A 197 -1.43 16.81 -11.46
CA LYS A 197 -1.07 17.86 -12.44
C LYS A 197 -2.05 19.02 -12.39
N GLN A 198 -3.35 18.74 -12.51
CA GLN A 198 -4.41 19.78 -12.52
C GLN A 198 -4.40 20.63 -11.26
N VAL A 199 -4.25 20.00 -10.09
CA VAL A 199 -4.19 20.73 -8.80
C VAL A 199 -2.92 21.58 -8.73
N MET A 200 -1.77 21.05 -9.17
CA MET A 200 -0.53 21.81 -9.19
C MET A 200 -0.58 23.00 -10.15
N GLU A 201 -1.22 22.88 -11.31
CA GLU A 201 -1.46 23.99 -12.23
C GLU A 201 -2.27 25.11 -11.55
N ALA A 202 -3.30 24.75 -10.75
CA ALA A 202 -4.08 25.73 -9.99
C ALA A 202 -3.22 26.41 -8.91
N PHE A 203 -2.38 25.67 -8.19
CA PHE A 203 -1.46 26.23 -7.20
C PHE A 203 -0.45 27.18 -7.83
N LEU A 204 0.14 26.81 -8.96
CA LEU A 204 1.09 27.64 -9.70
C LEU A 204 0.45 28.93 -10.21
N LYS A 205 -0.80 28.86 -10.69
CA LYS A 205 -1.54 30.03 -11.14
C LYS A 205 -1.80 31.02 -9.99
N LYS A 206 -2.01 30.52 -8.77
CA LYS A 206 -2.34 31.34 -7.59
C LYS A 206 -1.10 31.87 -6.88
N HIS A 207 -0.07 31.06 -6.73
CA HIS A 207 1.08 31.35 -5.87
C HIS A 207 2.39 31.52 -6.67
N GLY A 208 2.51 30.90 -7.85
CA GLY A 208 3.66 31.02 -8.73
C GLY A 208 5.00 30.75 -8.01
N LYS A 209 5.89 31.74 -8.07
CA LYS A 209 7.22 31.70 -7.46
C LYS A 209 7.26 31.64 -5.93
N ASP A 210 6.14 31.86 -5.26
CA ASP A 210 6.07 31.79 -3.81
C ASP A 210 6.05 30.34 -3.31
N ILE A 211 5.81 29.36 -4.19
CA ILE A 211 5.92 27.94 -3.90
C ILE A 211 7.41 27.54 -3.94
N GLN A 212 7.93 27.01 -2.84
CA GLN A 212 9.31 26.55 -2.75
C GLN A 212 9.40 25.01 -2.75
N VAL A 213 8.38 24.34 -2.18
CA VAL A 213 8.32 22.87 -2.12
C VAL A 213 6.92 22.39 -2.47
N VAL A 214 6.84 21.28 -3.19
CA VAL A 214 5.63 20.45 -3.33
C VAL A 214 5.83 19.18 -2.52
N TYR A 215 4.92 18.90 -1.61
CA TYR A 215 4.78 17.59 -0.98
C TYR A 215 3.59 16.87 -1.63
N ALA A 216 3.85 15.75 -2.28
CA ALA A 216 2.81 14.90 -2.86
C ALA A 216 2.71 13.59 -2.07
N HIS A 217 1.48 13.20 -1.72
CA HIS A 217 1.24 11.97 -0.94
C HIS A 217 1.54 10.69 -1.71
N ASN A 218 1.82 10.77 -3.02
CA ASN A 218 2.37 9.66 -3.78
C ASN A 218 3.17 10.13 -5.00
N ASP A 219 3.89 9.19 -5.61
CA ASP A 219 4.75 9.45 -6.77
C ASP A 219 3.99 9.90 -8.00
N ASP A 220 2.83 9.30 -8.30
CA ASP A 220 2.04 9.63 -9.49
C ASP A 220 1.58 11.10 -9.47
N MET A 221 1.06 11.61 -8.34
CA MET A 221 0.74 13.03 -8.19
C MET A 221 2.01 13.91 -8.29
N GLY A 222 3.12 13.46 -7.70
CA GLY A 222 4.41 14.16 -7.78
C GLY A 222 4.92 14.28 -9.22
N LEU A 223 4.83 13.22 -10.01
CA LEU A 223 5.17 13.23 -11.45
C LEU A 223 4.24 14.16 -12.23
N GLY A 224 2.94 14.19 -11.89
CA GLY A 224 2.00 15.15 -12.43
C GLY A 224 2.39 16.59 -12.08
N ALA A 225 2.80 16.84 -10.83
CA ALA A 225 3.28 18.16 -10.39
C ALA A 225 4.55 18.58 -11.13
N VAL A 226 5.49 17.68 -11.36
CA VAL A 226 6.71 17.94 -12.19
C VAL A 226 6.34 18.41 -13.58
N GLN A 227 5.34 17.81 -14.23
CA GLN A 227 4.87 18.25 -15.55
C GLN A 227 4.28 19.68 -15.48
N ALA A 228 3.41 19.95 -14.52
CA ALA A 228 2.79 21.26 -14.33
C ALA A 228 3.84 22.36 -14.07
N ILE A 229 4.85 22.07 -13.24
CA ILE A 229 5.96 22.99 -12.93
C ILE A 229 6.72 23.36 -14.20
N ARG A 230 7.07 22.38 -15.05
CA ARG A 230 7.75 22.60 -16.32
C ARG A 230 6.91 23.43 -17.30
N GLU A 231 5.62 23.10 -17.44
CA GLU A 231 4.70 23.81 -18.33
C GLU A 231 4.48 25.27 -17.89
N ALA A 232 4.58 25.55 -16.60
CA ALA A 232 4.55 26.91 -16.07
C ALA A 232 5.88 27.68 -16.22
N GLY A 233 6.90 27.06 -16.80
CA GLY A 233 8.21 27.68 -17.05
C GLY A 233 9.18 27.63 -15.87
N PHE A 234 8.88 26.88 -14.81
CA PHE A 234 9.78 26.65 -13.68
C PHE A 234 10.58 25.35 -13.89
N LYS A 235 11.69 25.21 -13.18
CA LYS A 235 12.50 23.99 -13.16
C LYS A 235 12.15 23.18 -11.92
N PRO A 236 11.48 22.00 -12.09
CA PRO A 236 11.24 21.10 -10.96
C PRO A 236 12.59 20.65 -10.37
N GLY A 237 12.59 20.34 -9.09
CA GLY A 237 13.80 19.98 -8.34
C GLY A 237 14.75 21.13 -8.03
N THR A 238 14.64 22.27 -8.74
CA THR A 238 15.53 23.44 -8.60
C THR A 238 14.80 24.69 -8.17
N ASP A 239 13.88 25.21 -9.01
CA ASP A 239 13.08 26.39 -8.68
C ASP A 239 12.00 26.06 -7.67
N ILE A 240 11.38 24.89 -7.83
CA ILE A 240 10.39 24.31 -6.93
C ILE A 240 10.85 22.89 -6.61
N LYS A 241 11.16 22.61 -5.37
CA LYS A 241 11.56 21.28 -4.92
C LYS A 241 10.35 20.36 -4.82
N VAL A 242 10.57 19.08 -5.05
CA VAL A 242 9.50 18.07 -5.03
C VAL A 242 9.91 16.91 -4.12
N ILE A 243 9.04 16.57 -3.17
CA ILE A 243 9.13 15.35 -2.37
C ILE A 243 7.85 14.55 -2.50
N THR A 244 7.99 13.23 -2.66
CA THR A 244 6.88 12.30 -2.87
C THR A 244 6.96 11.12 -1.91
N ILE A 245 5.96 10.25 -1.95
CA ILE A 245 5.95 8.97 -1.25
C ILE A 245 5.67 7.87 -2.28
N ASP A 246 6.19 6.70 -2.09
CA ASP A 246 6.09 5.37 -2.69
C ASP A 246 7.46 4.80 -3.05
N ALA A 247 8.36 5.57 -3.64
CA ALA A 247 9.66 5.15 -4.15
C ALA A 247 9.56 4.18 -5.35
N THR A 248 8.65 4.47 -6.28
CA THR A 248 8.53 3.74 -7.54
C THR A 248 9.73 3.98 -8.46
N ARG A 249 9.94 3.08 -9.39
CA ARG A 249 11.02 3.23 -10.39
C ARG A 249 10.87 4.51 -11.22
N HIS A 250 9.64 4.95 -11.50
CA HIS A 250 9.39 6.20 -12.23
C HIS A 250 9.82 7.43 -11.42
N ALA A 251 9.53 7.46 -10.11
CA ALA A 251 10.01 8.53 -9.25
C ALA A 251 11.53 8.52 -9.12
N PHE A 252 12.16 7.33 -8.98
CA PHE A 252 13.61 7.22 -9.00
C PHE A 252 14.23 7.73 -10.31
N GLN A 253 13.58 7.47 -11.47
CA GLN A 253 14.04 8.05 -12.73
C GLN A 253 13.93 9.58 -12.71
N ALA A 254 12.83 10.14 -12.20
CA ALA A 254 12.69 11.59 -12.05
C ALA A 254 13.69 12.19 -11.06
N MET A 255 14.12 11.44 -10.03
CA MET A 255 15.24 11.85 -9.16
C MET A 255 16.57 11.86 -9.92
N VAL A 256 16.85 10.85 -10.74
CA VAL A 256 18.06 10.80 -11.60
C VAL A 256 18.07 11.96 -12.58
N ASP A 257 16.92 12.33 -13.13
CA ASP A 257 16.75 13.45 -14.05
C ASP A 257 16.82 14.82 -13.35
N GLY A 258 16.80 14.84 -12.01
CA GLY A 258 16.90 16.06 -11.20
C GLY A 258 15.57 16.77 -10.93
N ASP A 259 14.43 16.12 -11.19
CA ASP A 259 13.09 16.71 -11.09
C ASP A 259 12.43 16.49 -9.72
N ILE A 260 12.71 15.35 -9.07
CA ILE A 260 12.27 15.00 -7.72
C ILE A 260 13.50 14.97 -6.81
N ASN A 261 13.40 15.61 -5.65
CA ASN A 261 14.52 15.77 -4.72
C ASN A 261 14.62 14.64 -3.70
N ALA A 262 13.49 14.13 -3.26
CA ALA A 262 13.43 13.04 -2.28
C ALA A 262 12.14 12.23 -2.44
N VAL A 263 12.20 10.98 -2.02
CA VAL A 263 11.05 10.08 -1.97
C VAL A 263 11.10 9.30 -0.66
N VAL A 264 9.97 9.21 0.04
CA VAL A 264 9.79 8.27 1.16
C VAL A 264 9.24 6.97 0.59
N GLU A 265 9.81 5.84 0.97
CA GLU A 265 9.33 4.54 0.53
C GLU A 265 7.95 4.21 1.13
N CYS A 266 7.12 3.57 0.33
CA CYS A 266 5.94 2.78 0.72
C CYS A 266 5.98 1.51 -0.15
N ASN A 267 6.26 0.36 0.45
CA ASN A 267 6.55 -0.86 -0.32
C ASN A 267 5.27 -1.61 -0.74
N PRO A 268 4.96 -1.77 -2.06
CA PRO A 268 3.76 -2.45 -2.55
C PRO A 268 3.88 -3.98 -2.62
N LEU A 269 5.06 -4.55 -2.36
CA LEU A 269 5.30 -5.98 -2.57
C LEU A 269 4.75 -6.83 -1.42
N LEU A 270 3.45 -6.72 -1.15
CA LEU A 270 2.77 -7.31 0.00
C LEU A 270 2.30 -8.75 -0.24
N GLY A 271 2.21 -9.21 -1.49
CA GLY A 271 1.59 -10.50 -1.86
C GLY A 271 2.10 -11.72 -1.08
N PRO A 272 3.41 -12.02 -1.06
CA PRO A 272 3.93 -13.18 -0.33
C PRO A 272 3.58 -13.12 1.16
N LEU A 273 3.80 -11.98 1.80
CA LEU A 273 3.52 -11.79 3.22
C LEU A 273 2.02 -11.91 3.52
N ALA A 274 1.15 -11.40 2.64
CA ALA A 274 -0.30 -11.48 2.78
C ALA A 274 -0.78 -12.94 2.83
N PHE A 275 -0.32 -13.78 1.89
CA PHE A 275 -0.73 -15.20 1.88
C PHE A 275 -0.11 -16.02 3.00
N GLU A 276 1.14 -15.77 3.38
CA GLU A 276 1.75 -16.41 4.55
C GLU A 276 0.98 -16.06 5.82
N THR A 277 0.60 -14.80 5.97
CA THR A 277 -0.19 -14.31 7.11
C THR A 277 -1.59 -14.93 7.11
N LEU A 278 -2.25 -15.00 5.95
CA LEU A 278 -3.57 -15.62 5.82
C LEU A 278 -3.54 -17.11 6.16
N LYS A 279 -2.53 -17.86 5.70
CA LYS A 279 -2.35 -19.28 6.07
C LYS A 279 -2.21 -19.47 7.58
N LYS A 280 -1.46 -18.60 8.26
CA LYS A 280 -1.32 -18.62 9.72
C LYS A 280 -2.66 -18.32 10.42
N ALA A 281 -3.43 -17.35 9.88
CA ALA A 281 -4.77 -17.02 10.40
C ALA A 281 -5.73 -18.22 10.28
N ILE A 282 -5.77 -18.88 9.11
CA ILE A 282 -6.59 -20.08 8.88
C ILE A 282 -6.18 -21.23 9.79
N ALA A 283 -4.88 -21.37 10.08
CA ALA A 283 -4.38 -22.35 11.06
C ALA A 283 -4.66 -21.99 12.53
N GLY A 284 -5.37 -20.88 12.80
CA GLY A 284 -5.74 -20.44 14.15
C GLY A 284 -4.57 -19.87 14.97
N MET A 285 -3.49 -19.45 14.32
CA MET A 285 -2.35 -18.83 15.00
C MET A 285 -2.67 -17.41 15.44
N THR A 286 -2.19 -17.01 16.60
CA THR A 286 -2.25 -15.61 17.04
C THR A 286 -1.28 -14.76 16.22
N LEU A 287 -1.77 -13.63 15.72
CA LEU A 287 -1.01 -12.69 14.89
C LEU A 287 -1.04 -11.31 15.54
N GLU A 288 0.03 -10.54 15.29
CA GLU A 288 0.05 -9.12 15.61
C GLU A 288 -1.04 -8.40 14.82
N LYS A 289 -1.73 -7.47 15.47
CA LYS A 289 -2.85 -6.72 14.84
C LYS A 289 -2.38 -5.82 13.70
N TRP A 290 -1.14 -5.37 13.75
CA TRP A 290 -0.51 -4.56 12.73
C TRP A 290 0.88 -5.09 12.40
N ILE A 291 1.06 -5.54 11.17
CA ILE A 291 2.33 -5.96 10.58
C ILE A 291 2.85 -4.77 9.78
N VAL A 292 3.80 -4.04 10.36
CA VAL A 292 4.34 -2.81 9.78
C VAL A 292 5.40 -3.12 8.74
N GLN A 293 5.27 -2.54 7.54
CA GLN A 293 6.37 -2.47 6.56
C GLN A 293 7.36 -1.41 7.03
N LYS A 294 8.65 -1.64 6.77
CA LYS A 294 9.70 -0.67 7.07
C LYS A 294 9.99 0.15 5.83
N ASP A 295 9.87 1.45 5.96
CA ASP A 295 10.08 2.40 4.90
C ASP A 295 11.31 3.27 5.20
N GLU A 296 11.93 3.80 4.15
CA GLU A 296 13.12 4.65 4.20
C GLU A 296 12.90 5.92 3.37
N LEU A 297 13.62 6.98 3.71
CA LEU A 297 13.70 8.17 2.87
C LEU A 297 14.92 8.09 1.97
N PHE A 298 14.73 8.28 0.68
CA PHE A 298 15.78 8.36 -0.33
C PHE A 298 15.92 9.79 -0.84
N GLU A 299 17.15 10.30 -0.82
CA GLU A 299 17.48 11.61 -1.41
C GLU A 299 17.99 11.43 -2.85
N MET A 300 17.86 12.47 -3.69
CA MET A 300 18.25 12.48 -5.11
C MET A 300 19.68 11.94 -5.33
N ALA A 301 20.62 12.23 -4.44
CA ALA A 301 22.01 11.79 -4.56
C ALA A 301 22.17 10.25 -4.60
N GLN A 302 21.23 9.50 -4.05
CA GLN A 302 21.25 8.03 -3.98
C GLN A 302 20.56 7.39 -5.21
N ALA A 303 19.80 8.16 -5.97
CA ALA A 303 18.88 7.63 -6.97
C ALA A 303 19.57 6.83 -8.09
N ALA A 304 20.67 7.35 -8.62
CA ALA A 304 21.42 6.70 -9.72
C ALA A 304 21.97 5.31 -9.33
N GLU A 305 22.36 5.14 -8.06
CA GLU A 305 22.85 3.86 -7.54
C GLU A 305 21.71 2.88 -7.28
N LEU A 306 20.60 3.38 -6.75
CA LEU A 306 19.50 2.53 -6.23
C LEU A 306 18.42 2.19 -7.26
N ILE A 307 18.29 2.99 -8.35
CA ILE A 307 17.22 2.77 -9.35
C ILE A 307 17.23 1.35 -9.95
N GLY A 308 18.42 0.75 -10.11
CA GLY A 308 18.56 -0.63 -10.60
C GLY A 308 18.01 -1.69 -9.65
N LEU A 309 17.82 -1.36 -8.39
CA LEU A 309 17.32 -2.26 -7.35
C LEU A 309 15.80 -2.14 -7.16
N ARG A 310 15.17 -1.08 -7.69
CA ARG A 310 13.72 -0.87 -7.58
C ARG A 310 12.96 -1.89 -8.43
N LYS A 311 12.06 -2.62 -7.80
CA LYS A 311 11.29 -3.73 -8.41
C LYS A 311 9.90 -3.31 -8.89
N TYR A 312 9.50 -2.07 -8.62
CA TYR A 312 8.18 -1.52 -8.93
C TYR A 312 8.27 -0.06 -9.33
#